data_58dc8146a0c4456289fd72aa09252434
#
_entry.id   58dc8146a0c4456289fd72aa09252434
#
_cell.length_a   1.000
_cell.length_b   1.000
_cell.length_c   1.000
_cell.angle_alpha   90.00
_cell.angle_beta   90.00
_cell.angle_gamma   90.00
#
_symmetry.space_group_name_H-M   'P 1'
#
loop_
_entity.id
_entity.type
_entity.pdbx_description
1 polymer ?
#
loop_
_entity_poly.entity_id
_entity_poly.type
_entity_poly.pdbx_seq_one_letter_code
_entity_poly.pdbx_strand_id
1 'polypeptide(L)'
;MLLEQLASLIQSMRPQLRVHLAHMELAEPTIAQGFANCVKSGAKEIIVFPYMLAQGRHACWDVPRLVNELASQHQDVAVHITEPLGLHQKIAEVVLERASL
;
A
#
# COMPACT_ATOMS: atom_id res chain seq x y z
N MET A 1 -1.74 -15.12 -5.04
CA MET A 1 -0.52 -14.49 -4.51
C MET A 1 -0.78 -13.85 -3.16
N LEU A 2 0.28 -13.75 -2.38
CA LEU A 2 0.17 -13.27 -1.00
C LEU A 2 -0.38 -11.85 -0.88
N LEU A 3 0.11 -10.94 -1.73
CA LEU A 3 -0.34 -9.55 -1.70
C LEU A 3 -1.82 -9.42 -2.04
N GLU A 4 -2.27 -10.17 -3.02
CA GLU A 4 -3.69 -10.20 -3.39
C GLU A 4 -4.55 -10.73 -2.25
N GLN A 5 -4.08 -11.76 -1.58
CA GLN A 5 -4.78 -12.34 -0.43
C GLN A 5 -4.85 -11.35 0.73
N LEU A 6 -3.76 -10.61 0.98
CA LEU A 6 -3.73 -9.58 2.00
C LEU A 6 -4.73 -8.46 1.67
N ALA A 7 -4.74 -8.00 0.43
CA ALA A 7 -5.67 -6.95 0.01
C ALA A 7 -7.12 -7.41 0.18
N SER A 8 -7.41 -8.65 -0.19
CA SER A 8 -8.76 -9.20 -0.02
C SER A 8 -9.15 -9.29 1.45
N LEU A 9 -8.21 -9.69 2.30
CA LEU A 9 -8.47 -9.77 3.74
C LEU A 9 -8.78 -8.39 4.34
N ILE A 10 -7.98 -7.39 3.98
CA ILE A 10 -8.21 -6.02 4.44
C ILE A 10 -9.57 -5.53 3.96
N GLN A 11 -9.90 -5.81 2.69
CA GLN A 11 -11.20 -5.42 2.14
C GLN A 11 -12.35 -6.06 2.92
N SER A 12 -12.20 -7.31 3.32
CA SER A 12 -13.25 -7.99 4.08
C SER A 12 -13.38 -7.44 5.50
N MET A 13 -12.29 -6.96 6.08
CA MET A 13 -12.30 -6.39 7.43
C MET A 13 -12.83 -4.97 7.46
N ARG A 14 -12.79 -4.26 6.36
CA ARG A 14 -13.29 -2.88 6.23
C ARG A 14 -14.01 -2.72 4.90
N PRO A 15 -15.25 -3.19 4.80
CA PRO A 15 -16.00 -3.18 3.53
C PRO A 15 -16.20 -1.79 2.94
N GLN A 16 -16.12 -0.74 3.75
CA GLN A 16 -16.29 0.63 3.29
C GLN A 16 -15.08 1.15 2.52
N LEU A 17 -13.94 0.51 2.68
CA LEU A 17 -12.73 0.89 1.94
C LEU A 17 -12.73 0.24 0.55
N ARG A 18 -12.01 0.86 -0.37
CA ARG A 18 -11.70 0.24 -1.66
C ARG A 18 -10.22 -0.03 -1.68
N VAL A 19 -9.84 -1.29 -1.60
CA VAL A 19 -8.45 -1.71 -1.48
C VAL A 19 -7.93 -2.12 -2.86
N HIS A 20 -6.88 -1.45 -3.29
CA HIS A 20 -6.19 -1.75 -4.54
C HIS A 20 -4.75 -2.08 -4.23
N LEU A 21 -4.17 -2.96 -5.04
CA LEU A 21 -2.76 -3.30 -4.88
C LEU A 21 -1.96 -2.79 -6.07
N ALA A 22 -0.66 -2.63 -5.87
CA ALA A 22 0.25 -2.23 -6.93
C ALA A 22 1.65 -2.76 -6.63
N HIS A 23 2.45 -2.87 -7.68
CA HIS A 23 3.82 -3.35 -7.58
C HIS A 23 4.78 -2.28 -8.05
N MET A 24 5.95 -2.22 -7.43
CA MET A 24 6.96 -1.24 -7.80
C MET A 24 7.59 -1.55 -9.15
N GLU A 25 7.91 -2.80 -9.40
CA GLU A 25 8.65 -3.20 -10.59
C GLU A 25 8.17 -4.54 -11.13
N LEU A 26 8.29 -4.70 -12.45
CA LEU A 26 8.21 -5.97 -13.16
C LEU A 26 6.88 -6.72 -13.03
N ALA A 27 5.87 -6.14 -12.41
CA ALA A 27 4.56 -6.78 -12.27
C ALA A 27 3.45 -5.76 -12.37
N GLU A 28 2.30 -6.18 -12.86
CA GLU A 28 1.12 -5.34 -12.93
C GLU A 28 0.11 -5.75 -11.85
N PRO A 29 -0.70 -4.82 -11.36
CA PRO A 29 -0.68 -3.41 -11.72
C PRO A 29 0.54 -2.68 -11.15
N THR A 30 1.05 -1.73 -11.92
CA THR A 30 2.11 -0.83 -11.49
C THR A 30 1.55 0.20 -10.50
N ILE A 31 2.43 0.97 -9.87
CA ILE A 31 1.99 2.04 -8.97
C ILE A 31 1.11 3.04 -9.72
N ALA A 32 1.49 3.41 -10.94
CA ALA A 32 0.69 4.32 -11.75
C ALA A 32 -0.69 3.74 -12.07
N GLN A 33 -0.74 2.45 -12.41
CA GLN A 33 -2.01 1.78 -12.70
C GLN A 33 -2.88 1.67 -11.46
N GLY A 34 -2.28 1.31 -10.31
CA GLY A 34 -3.02 1.23 -9.05
C GLY A 34 -3.58 2.56 -8.63
N PHE A 35 -2.79 3.63 -8.77
CA PHE A 35 -3.25 4.98 -8.49
C PHE A 35 -4.43 5.36 -9.41
N ALA A 36 -4.29 5.07 -10.70
CA ALA A 36 -5.36 5.35 -11.66
C ALA A 36 -6.64 4.58 -11.30
N ASN A 37 -6.51 3.33 -10.86
CA ASN A 37 -7.66 2.53 -10.43
C ASN A 37 -8.38 3.17 -9.26
N CYS A 38 -7.64 3.72 -8.29
CA CYS A 38 -8.23 4.44 -7.17
C CYS A 38 -9.00 5.67 -7.65
N VAL A 39 -8.41 6.44 -8.55
CA VAL A 39 -9.05 7.65 -9.10
C VAL A 39 -10.32 7.27 -9.86
N LYS A 40 -10.26 6.22 -10.67
CA LYS A 40 -11.42 5.74 -11.43
C LYS A 40 -12.55 5.26 -10.52
N SER A 41 -12.22 4.76 -9.34
CA SER A 41 -13.21 4.33 -8.35
C SER A 41 -13.91 5.50 -7.67
N GLY A 42 -13.52 6.73 -7.99
CA GLY A 42 -14.11 7.93 -7.41
C GLY A 42 -13.50 8.33 -6.08
N ALA A 43 -12.31 7.86 -5.77
CA ALA A 43 -11.65 8.19 -4.52
C ALA A 43 -11.37 9.68 -4.42
N LYS A 44 -11.70 10.27 -3.29
CA LYS A 44 -11.35 11.65 -2.96
C LYS A 44 -10.14 11.71 -2.03
N GLU A 45 -9.84 10.59 -1.39
CA GLU A 45 -8.68 10.43 -0.54
C GLU A 45 -8.04 9.09 -0.84
N ILE A 46 -6.75 9.09 -1.08
CA ILE A 46 -5.97 7.87 -1.35
C ILE A 46 -4.90 7.75 -0.26
N ILE A 47 -4.90 6.62 0.42
CA ILE A 47 -3.88 6.28 1.39
C ILE A 47 -2.99 5.23 0.77
N VAL A 48 -1.69 5.52 0.66
CA VAL A 48 -0.71 4.62 0.08
C VAL A 48 0.10 4.00 1.21
N PHE A 49 0.06 2.68 1.30
CA PHE A 49 0.81 1.93 2.29
C PHE A 49 1.91 1.12 1.61
N PRO A 50 3.18 1.44 1.84
CA PRO A 50 4.29 0.63 1.31
C PRO A 50 4.37 -0.69 2.09
N TYR A 51 4.09 -1.81 1.44
CA TYR A 51 4.12 -3.12 2.09
C TYR A 51 5.55 -3.64 2.14
N MET A 52 6.27 -3.20 3.14
CA MET A 52 7.65 -3.61 3.38
C MET A 52 7.95 -3.52 4.88
N LEU A 53 8.88 -4.35 5.35
CA LEU A 53 9.19 -4.42 6.78
C LEU A 53 9.91 -3.18 7.29
N ALA A 54 10.83 -2.65 6.50
CA ALA A 54 11.63 -1.51 6.90
C ALA A 54 11.91 -0.63 5.69
N GLN A 55 12.36 0.58 5.97
CA GLN A 55 12.74 1.52 4.92
C GLN A 55 14.04 1.04 4.27
N GLY A 56 13.94 0.44 3.08
CA GLY A 56 15.09 0.10 2.28
C GLY A 56 15.60 1.32 1.53
N ARG A 57 16.86 1.28 1.12
CA ARG A 57 17.52 2.42 0.51
C ARG A 57 16.80 2.97 -0.72
N HIS A 58 16.31 2.09 -1.58
CA HIS A 58 15.66 2.52 -2.83
C HIS A 58 14.15 2.59 -2.71
N ALA A 59 13.54 1.57 -2.12
CA ALA A 59 12.09 1.49 -2.02
C ALA A 59 11.50 2.64 -1.20
N CYS A 60 12.21 3.06 -0.15
CA CYS A 60 11.74 4.14 0.71
C CYS A 60 11.61 5.47 -0.02
N TRP A 61 12.51 5.74 -0.97
CA TRP A 61 12.53 7.00 -1.70
C TRP A 61 11.69 6.97 -2.96
N ASP A 62 11.63 5.79 -3.61
CA ASP A 62 10.95 5.67 -4.91
C ASP A 62 9.44 5.74 -4.79
N VAL A 63 8.85 5.11 -3.77
CA VAL A 63 7.40 5.12 -3.61
C VAL A 63 6.87 6.54 -3.38
N PRO A 64 7.39 7.32 -2.41
CA PRO A 64 6.91 8.69 -2.23
C PRO A 64 7.11 9.56 -3.47
N ARG A 65 8.24 9.42 -4.15
CA ARG A 65 8.51 10.20 -5.35
C ARG A 65 7.51 9.92 -6.45
N LEU A 66 7.27 8.63 -6.73
CA LEU A 66 6.33 8.24 -7.77
C LEU A 66 4.90 8.66 -7.42
N VAL A 67 4.50 8.46 -6.18
CA VAL A 67 3.15 8.82 -5.74
C VAL A 67 2.95 10.33 -5.76
N ASN A 68 3.95 11.09 -5.36
CA ASN A 68 3.85 12.56 -5.38
C ASN A 68 3.75 13.10 -6.81
N GLU A 69 4.45 12.49 -7.75
CA GLU A 69 4.29 12.85 -9.16
C GLU A 69 2.87 12.59 -9.65
N LEU A 70 2.31 11.45 -9.29
CA LEU A 70 0.92 11.12 -9.67
C LEU A 70 -0.07 12.04 -8.98
N ALA A 71 0.15 12.35 -7.72
CA ALA A 71 -0.72 13.25 -6.97
C ALA A 71 -0.75 14.66 -7.58
N SER A 72 0.36 15.11 -8.13
CA SER A 72 0.42 16.43 -8.76
C SER A 72 -0.49 16.52 -10.00
N GLN A 73 -0.82 15.41 -10.61
CA GLN A 73 -1.72 15.32 -11.76
C GLN A 73 -3.18 15.21 -11.37
N HIS A 74 -3.48 15.02 -10.07
CA HIS A 74 -4.84 14.85 -9.56
C HIS A 74 -5.02 15.68 -8.30
N GLN A 75 -5.02 17.00 -8.47
CA GLN A 75 -5.04 17.92 -7.32
C GLN A 75 -6.34 17.93 -6.55
N ASP A 76 -7.39 17.34 -7.12
CA ASP A 76 -8.69 17.19 -6.45
C ASP A 76 -8.73 15.97 -5.50
N VAL A 77 -7.66 15.19 -5.47
CA VAL A 77 -7.57 13.99 -4.63
C VAL A 77 -6.53 14.24 -3.54
N ALA A 78 -6.92 14.01 -2.30
CA ALA A 78 -5.97 14.06 -1.16
C ALA A 78 -5.19 12.75 -1.12
N VAL A 79 -3.87 12.84 -1.01
CA VAL A 79 -2.99 11.67 -1.00
C VAL A 79 -2.15 11.68 0.26
N HIS A 80 -2.14 10.54 0.94
CA HIS A 80 -1.36 10.34 2.16
C HIS A 80 -0.53 9.06 2.04
N ILE A 81 0.75 9.14 2.30
CA ILE A 81 1.67 8.01 2.26
C ILE A 81 2.03 7.65 3.69
N THR A 82 1.77 6.40 4.07
CA THR A 82 2.06 5.95 5.44
C THR A 82 3.50 5.48 5.58
N GLU A 83 3.91 5.28 6.82
CA GLU A 83 5.15 4.56 7.10
C GLU A 83 4.98 3.08 6.73
N PRO A 84 6.07 2.36 6.41
CA PRO A 84 6.00 0.92 6.23
C PRO A 84 5.68 0.19 7.55
N LEU A 85 5.66 -1.15 7.53
CA LEU A 85 5.31 -1.93 8.72
C LEU A 85 6.18 -1.60 9.93
N GLY A 86 7.50 -1.59 9.74
CA GLY A 86 8.42 -1.28 10.81
C GLY A 86 8.29 -2.21 12.02
N LEU A 87 8.64 -1.68 13.18
CA LEU A 87 8.53 -2.41 14.45
C LEU A 87 7.13 -2.24 15.02
N HIS A 88 6.42 -3.34 15.23
CA HIS A 88 5.07 -3.30 15.78
C HIS A 88 4.81 -4.57 16.59
N GLN A 89 4.15 -4.41 17.73
CA GLN A 89 3.85 -5.53 18.63
C GLN A 89 3.09 -6.64 17.92
N LYS A 90 2.15 -6.29 17.06
CA LYS A 90 1.36 -7.31 16.35
C LYS A 90 2.22 -8.14 15.40
N ILE A 91 3.28 -7.57 14.84
CA ILE A 91 4.21 -8.32 14.01
C ILE A 91 4.99 -9.31 14.87
N ALA A 92 5.45 -8.87 16.05
CA ALA A 92 6.11 -9.75 16.99
C ALA A 92 5.19 -10.91 17.42
N GLU A 93 3.91 -10.63 17.62
CA GLU A 93 2.92 -11.66 17.94
C GLU A 93 2.80 -12.69 16.82
N VAL A 94 2.82 -12.27 15.57
CA VAL A 94 2.78 -13.20 14.45
C VAL A 94 4.03 -14.08 14.43
N VAL A 95 5.21 -13.50 14.68
CA VAL A 95 6.46 -14.27 14.73
C VAL A 95 6.38 -15.34 15.80
N LEU A 96 5.91 -14.98 16.99
CA LEU A 96 5.79 -15.94 18.10
C LEU A 96 4.78 -17.04 17.77
N GLU A 97 3.68 -16.67 17.14
CA GLU A 97 2.68 -17.64 16.70
C GLU A 97 3.25 -18.64 15.71
N ARG A 98 3.99 -18.17 14.70
CA ARG A 98 4.61 -19.05 13.70
C ARG A 98 5.66 -19.97 14.33
N ALA A 99 6.33 -19.49 15.37
CA ALA A 99 7.36 -20.25 16.08
C ALA A 99 6.78 -21.17 17.15
N SER A 100 5.48 -21.13 17.38
CA SER A 100 4.78 -21.90 18.42
C SER A 100 5.29 -21.58 19.84
N LEU A 101 5.53 -20.31 20.09
CA LEU A 101 6.01 -19.84 21.39
C LEU A 101 4.96 -19.02 22.16
#